data_651f5ec96bb671ed309d6b2d16bef9a4
#
_entry.id   651f5ec96bb671ed309d6b2d16bef9a4
#
_cell.length_a   1.000
_cell.length_b   1.000
_cell.length_c   1.000
_cell.angle_alpha   90.00
_cell.angle_beta   90.00
_cell.angle_gamma   90.00
#
_symmetry.space_group_name_H-M   'P 1'
#
loop_
_entity.id
_entity.type
_entity.pdbx_description
1 polymer ?
#
loop_
_entity_poly.entity_id
_entity_poly.type
_entity_poly.pdbx_seq_one_letter_code
_entity_poly.pdbx_strand_id
1 'polypeptide(L)'
;MQIEEIKNFKMNDDVYSQRRKVIDILYQAKDFGISLPRINVRIGTATEKFKNVLGVGGMRNIWITEKAISKGYAYLLHVVLHELCHSVYNLPHNEKCELMSSKLGKPCSIANAWTIFKNYSKMKGGE
;
A
#
# COMPACT_ATOMS: atom_id res chain seq x y z
N MET A 1 -6.55 13.02 0.47
CA MET A 1 -5.89 12.00 -0.36
C MET A 1 -5.84 12.47 -1.80
N GLN A 2 -4.68 12.42 -2.39
CA GLN A 2 -4.49 12.85 -3.77
C GLN A 2 -4.16 11.63 -4.63
N ILE A 3 -4.77 11.57 -5.81
CA ILE A 3 -4.58 10.47 -6.73
C ILE A 3 -3.99 11.03 -8.02
N GLU A 4 -2.90 10.45 -8.47
CA GLU A 4 -2.26 10.80 -9.72
C GLU A 4 -2.24 9.61 -10.65
N GLU A 5 -2.30 9.89 -11.93
CA GLU A 5 -2.07 8.88 -12.94
C GLU A 5 -0.61 8.94 -13.38
N ILE A 6 -0.02 7.80 -13.61
CA ILE A 6 1.30 7.75 -14.23
C ILE A 6 1.13 8.23 -15.67
N LYS A 7 1.84 9.30 -16.04
CA LYS A 7 1.60 9.98 -17.32
C LYS A 7 1.66 9.07 -18.53
N ASN A 8 2.56 8.12 -18.53
CA ASN A 8 2.73 7.23 -19.67
C ASN A 8 1.90 5.96 -19.54
N PHE A 9 1.02 5.91 -18.56
CA PHE A 9 0.20 4.75 -18.30
C PHE A 9 -1.13 4.90 -19.01
N LYS A 10 -1.46 3.92 -19.86
CA LYS A 10 -2.70 3.97 -20.62
C LYS A 10 -3.87 3.61 -19.71
N MET A 11 -4.75 4.56 -19.45
CA MET A 11 -5.91 4.33 -18.60
C MET A 11 -6.99 3.58 -19.37
N ASN A 12 -7.45 2.50 -18.80
CA ASN A 12 -8.58 1.74 -19.32
C ASN A 12 -9.43 1.30 -18.13
N ASP A 13 -10.52 0.59 -18.39
CA ASP A 13 -11.43 0.16 -17.32
C ASP A 13 -10.74 -0.67 -16.27
N ASP A 14 -9.79 -1.52 -16.67
CA ASP A 14 -9.05 -2.35 -15.73
C ASP A 14 -8.21 -1.49 -14.79
N VAL A 15 -7.60 -0.44 -15.31
CA VAL A 15 -6.79 0.46 -14.49
C VAL A 15 -7.66 1.20 -13.48
N TYR A 16 -8.82 1.69 -13.90
CA TYR A 16 -9.74 2.33 -12.97
C TYR A 16 -10.19 1.37 -11.88
N SER A 17 -10.52 0.14 -12.25
CA SER A 17 -10.90 -0.89 -11.29
C SER A 17 -9.77 -1.18 -10.30
N GLN A 18 -8.54 -1.27 -10.79
CA GLN A 18 -7.37 -1.53 -9.95
C GLN A 18 -7.13 -0.39 -8.96
N ARG A 19 -7.18 0.85 -9.45
CA ARG A 19 -7.00 2.03 -8.57
C ARG A 19 -8.08 2.07 -7.51
N ARG A 20 -9.31 1.73 -7.86
CA ARG A 20 -10.43 1.72 -6.92
C ARG A 20 -10.16 0.77 -5.76
N LYS A 21 -9.58 -0.40 -6.04
CA LYS A 21 -9.26 -1.36 -4.98
C LYS A 21 -8.27 -0.77 -3.98
N VAL A 22 -7.26 -0.06 -4.45
CA VAL A 22 -6.29 0.58 -3.55
C VAL A 22 -6.95 1.72 -2.78
N ILE A 23 -7.72 2.55 -3.45
CA ILE A 23 -8.41 3.67 -2.81
C ILE A 23 -9.37 3.18 -1.74
N ASP A 24 -10.08 2.09 -1.99
CA ASP A 24 -11.00 1.52 -1.00
C ASP A 24 -10.27 1.13 0.28
N ILE A 25 -9.05 0.64 0.17
CA ILE A 25 -8.23 0.34 1.36
C ILE A 25 -7.93 1.61 2.14
N LEU A 26 -7.61 2.70 1.46
CA LEU A 26 -7.34 3.98 2.14
C LEU A 26 -8.59 4.49 2.85
N TYR A 27 -9.75 4.39 2.22
CA TYR A 27 -11.01 4.77 2.87
C TYR A 27 -11.33 3.87 4.05
N GLN A 28 -11.03 2.58 3.94
CA GLN A 28 -11.24 1.65 5.03
C GLN A 28 -10.36 2.00 6.24
N ALA A 29 -9.14 2.43 6.01
CA ALA A 29 -8.28 2.92 7.08
C ALA A 29 -8.93 4.09 7.81
N LYS A 30 -9.51 5.00 7.04
CA LYS A 30 -10.22 6.15 7.61
C LYS A 30 -11.43 5.71 8.42
N ASP A 31 -12.16 4.71 7.93
CA ASP A 31 -13.32 4.17 8.64
C ASP A 31 -12.91 3.52 9.96
N PHE A 32 -11.71 3.01 10.06
CA PHE A 32 -11.17 2.47 11.31
C PHE A 32 -10.65 3.56 12.25
N GLY A 33 -10.80 4.82 11.89
CA GLY A 33 -10.34 5.93 12.72
C GLY A 33 -8.86 6.25 12.55
N ILE A 34 -8.22 5.72 11.53
CA ILE A 34 -6.82 6.01 11.25
C ILE A 34 -6.74 7.28 10.41
N SER A 35 -6.04 8.29 10.93
CA SER A 35 -5.88 9.54 10.21
C SER A 35 -4.70 9.41 9.25
N LEU A 36 -4.97 9.60 7.97
CA LEU A 36 -3.92 9.56 6.94
C LEU A 36 -3.75 10.94 6.32
N PRO A 37 -2.52 11.35 6.05
CA PRO A 37 -2.30 12.58 5.28
C PRO A 37 -2.69 12.35 3.83
N ARG A 38 -2.54 13.37 3.02
CA ARG A 38 -2.73 13.24 1.58
C ARG A 38 -1.71 12.25 1.02
N ILE A 39 -2.18 11.25 0.31
CA ILE A 39 -1.36 10.20 -0.27
C ILE A 39 -1.52 10.21 -1.78
N ASN A 40 -0.41 10.19 -2.51
CA ASN A 40 -0.42 10.03 -3.95
C ASN A 40 -0.35 8.54 -4.27
N VAL A 41 -1.37 8.05 -4.96
CA VAL A 41 -1.47 6.63 -5.33
C VAL A 41 -1.22 6.50 -6.83
N ARG A 42 -0.28 5.65 -7.18
CA ARG A 42 0.05 5.35 -8.57
C ARG A 42 -0.07 3.86 -8.81
N ILE A 43 -0.69 3.51 -9.90
CA ILE A 43 -0.83 2.11 -10.32
C ILE A 43 -0.10 1.98 -11.66
N GLY A 44 0.65 0.92 -11.81
CA GLY A 44 1.32 0.70 -13.08
C GLY A 44 2.01 -0.64 -13.15
N THR A 45 2.60 -0.91 -14.30
CA THR A 45 3.43 -2.10 -14.48
C THR A 45 4.79 -1.86 -13.85
N ALA A 46 5.44 -2.94 -13.43
CA ALA A 46 6.80 -2.85 -12.92
C ALA A 46 7.74 -2.41 -14.03
N THR A 47 8.61 -1.46 -13.72
CA THR A 47 9.67 -1.07 -14.63
C THR A 47 10.82 -2.06 -14.53
N GLU A 48 11.78 -1.94 -15.40
CA GLU A 48 12.98 -2.79 -15.36
C GLU A 48 13.66 -2.73 -13.99
N LYS A 49 13.70 -1.54 -13.40
CA LYS A 49 14.31 -1.33 -12.08
C LYS A 49 13.51 -2.02 -10.96
N PHE A 50 12.19 -2.08 -11.10
CA PHE A 50 11.30 -2.57 -10.04
C PHE A 50 10.54 -3.82 -10.43
N LYS A 51 11.03 -4.58 -11.42
CA LYS A 51 10.26 -5.70 -11.99
C LYS A 51 9.83 -6.76 -10.99
N ASN A 52 10.57 -6.93 -9.91
CA ASN A 52 10.25 -7.91 -8.88
C ASN A 52 9.59 -7.30 -7.65
N VAL A 53 9.24 -6.02 -7.72
CA VAL A 53 8.67 -5.28 -6.61
C VAL A 53 7.16 -5.23 -6.76
N LEU A 54 6.45 -5.46 -5.66
CA LEU A 54 4.99 -5.40 -5.64
C LEU A 54 4.48 -4.01 -5.33
N GLY A 55 5.29 -3.18 -4.68
CA GLY A 55 4.96 -1.80 -4.40
C GLY A 55 6.18 -1.01 -3.99
N VAL A 56 6.06 0.28 -4.00
CA VAL A 56 7.10 1.23 -3.56
C VAL A 56 6.42 2.32 -2.75
N GLY A 57 7.00 2.68 -1.61
CA GLY A 57 6.49 3.76 -0.78
C GLY A 57 7.59 4.72 -0.39
N GLY A 58 7.21 5.98 -0.18
CA GLY A 58 8.11 7.01 0.31
C GLY A 58 7.51 8.38 0.08
N MET A 59 7.76 9.33 1.01
CA MET A 59 7.36 10.73 0.86
C MET A 59 5.88 10.92 0.53
N ARG A 60 5.00 10.14 1.17
CA ARG A 60 3.54 10.19 0.96
C ARG A 60 3.12 9.79 -0.45
N ASN A 61 3.95 9.01 -1.11
CA ASN A 61 3.62 8.40 -2.39
C ASN A 61 3.64 6.90 -2.21
N ILE A 62 2.70 6.21 -2.83
CA ILE A 62 2.78 4.76 -2.94
C ILE A 62 2.54 4.39 -4.40
N TRP A 63 3.32 3.43 -4.86
CA TRP A 63 3.18 2.89 -6.20
C TRP A 63 2.89 1.40 -6.05
N ILE A 64 1.71 0.99 -6.50
CA ILE A 64 1.27 -0.39 -6.40
C ILE A 64 1.28 -0.98 -7.80
N THR A 65 1.91 -2.12 -7.96
CA THR A 65 2.01 -2.74 -9.27
C THR A 65 0.76 -3.57 -9.56
N GLU A 66 0.48 -3.75 -10.84
CA GLU A 66 -0.61 -4.62 -11.28
C GLU A 66 -0.40 -6.05 -10.77
N LYS A 67 0.85 -6.47 -10.64
CA LYS A 67 1.18 -7.79 -10.12
C LYS A 67 0.62 -7.97 -8.71
N ALA A 68 0.77 -6.98 -7.85
CA ALA A 68 0.24 -7.05 -6.48
C ALA A 68 -1.28 -7.16 -6.49
N ILE A 69 -1.93 -6.40 -7.35
CA ILE A 69 -3.39 -6.41 -7.43
C ILE A 69 -3.88 -7.77 -7.92
N SER A 70 -3.18 -8.37 -8.88
CA SER A 70 -3.57 -9.66 -9.45
C SER A 70 -3.45 -10.82 -8.46
N LYS A 71 -2.71 -10.66 -7.38
CA LYS A 71 -2.50 -11.73 -6.40
C LYS A 71 -3.63 -11.88 -5.39
N GLY A 72 -4.64 -11.04 -5.46
CA GLY A 72 -5.79 -11.12 -4.58
C GLY A 72 -5.77 -10.12 -3.45
N TYR A 73 -6.88 -10.03 -2.72
CA TYR A 73 -7.09 -8.96 -1.76
C TYR A 73 -6.10 -8.99 -0.59
N ALA A 74 -5.80 -10.17 -0.05
CA ALA A 74 -4.88 -10.27 1.09
C ALA A 74 -3.48 -9.76 0.73
N TYR A 75 -2.99 -10.10 -0.46
CA TYR A 75 -1.71 -9.58 -0.95
C TYR A 75 -1.78 -8.08 -1.16
N LEU A 76 -2.83 -7.62 -1.81
CA LEU A 76 -2.98 -6.19 -2.07
C LEU A 76 -3.01 -5.40 -0.77
N LEU A 77 -3.79 -5.84 0.20
CA LEU A 77 -3.87 -5.17 1.49
C LEU A 77 -2.51 -5.13 2.17
N HIS A 78 -1.82 -6.25 2.20
CA HIS A 78 -0.49 -6.33 2.80
C HIS A 78 0.46 -5.33 2.16
N VAL A 79 0.50 -5.30 0.83
CA VAL A 79 1.41 -4.40 0.10
C VAL A 79 1.04 -2.95 0.33
N VAL A 80 -0.24 -2.61 0.26
CA VAL A 80 -0.68 -1.23 0.45
C VAL A 80 -0.32 -0.75 1.86
N LEU A 81 -0.65 -1.53 2.89
CA LEU A 81 -0.35 -1.14 4.27
C LEU A 81 1.16 -1.08 4.52
N HIS A 82 1.93 -2.00 3.94
CA HIS A 82 3.38 -1.99 4.03
C HIS A 82 3.96 -0.68 3.45
N GLU A 83 3.52 -0.31 2.25
CA GLU A 83 4.01 0.91 1.62
C GLU A 83 3.53 2.17 2.35
N LEU A 84 2.34 2.15 2.92
CA LEU A 84 1.88 3.26 3.75
C LEU A 84 2.74 3.42 5.00
N CYS A 85 3.21 2.32 5.59
CA CYS A 85 4.11 2.42 6.73
C CYS A 85 5.41 3.13 6.37
N HIS A 86 5.95 2.85 5.18
CA HIS A 86 7.13 3.59 4.71
C HIS A 86 6.79 5.05 4.43
N SER A 87 5.68 5.27 3.75
CA SER A 87 5.34 6.60 3.23
C SER A 87 4.83 7.56 4.29
N VAL A 88 4.01 7.06 5.21
CA VAL A 88 3.35 7.90 6.21
C VAL A 88 4.13 7.93 7.52
N TYR A 89 4.58 6.77 7.97
CA TYR A 89 5.21 6.63 9.29
C TYR A 89 6.72 6.53 9.22
N ASN A 90 7.27 6.54 8.01
CA ASN A 90 8.72 6.50 7.78
C ASN A 90 9.39 5.31 8.48
N LEU A 91 8.72 4.17 8.44
CA LEU A 91 9.21 2.97 9.08
C LEU A 91 10.14 2.20 8.15
N PRO A 92 11.27 1.68 8.67
CA PRO A 92 12.13 0.80 7.89
C PRO A 92 11.56 -0.62 7.86
N HIS A 93 12.16 -1.48 7.06
CA HIS A 93 11.84 -2.90 7.12
C HIS A 93 12.18 -3.47 8.49
N ASN A 94 11.39 -4.43 8.94
CA ASN A 94 11.59 -5.12 10.20
C ASN A 94 11.27 -6.60 9.99
N GLU A 95 12.31 -7.43 9.95
CA GLU A 95 12.13 -8.84 9.62
C GLU A 95 11.40 -9.63 10.71
N LYS A 96 11.23 -9.04 11.88
CA LYS A 96 10.44 -9.65 12.96
C LYS A 96 8.97 -9.30 12.88
N CYS A 97 8.59 -8.41 11.99
CA CYS A 97 7.22 -7.96 11.82
C CYS A 97 6.65 -8.51 10.52
N GLU A 98 5.55 -9.23 10.59
CA GLU A 98 4.91 -9.80 9.40
C GLU A 98 4.66 -8.75 8.32
N LEU A 99 4.15 -7.59 8.72
CA LEU A 99 3.77 -6.56 7.76
C LEU A 99 4.99 -5.86 7.17
N MET A 100 6.04 -5.64 7.97
CA MET A 100 7.19 -4.84 7.56
C MET A 100 8.41 -5.63 7.16
N SER A 101 8.28 -6.94 7.03
CA SER A 101 9.38 -7.74 6.50
C SER A 101 9.69 -7.34 5.07
N SER A 102 10.97 -7.35 4.71
CA SER A 102 11.39 -7.05 3.34
C SER A 102 11.04 -8.17 2.37
N LYS A 103 10.70 -9.34 2.89
CA LYS A 103 10.38 -10.51 2.07
C LYS A 103 8.90 -10.83 2.19
N LEU A 104 8.20 -10.74 1.08
CA LEU A 104 6.79 -11.10 1.04
C LEU A 104 6.62 -12.47 0.40
N GLY A 105 6.67 -13.51 1.23
CA GLY A 105 6.34 -14.86 0.77
C GLY A 105 4.84 -15.09 0.89
N LYS A 106 4.36 -15.04 2.11
CA LYS A 106 2.93 -15.21 2.41
C LYS A 106 2.42 -13.91 3.03
N PRO A 107 1.30 -13.37 2.56
CA PRO A 107 0.79 -12.13 3.14
C PRO A 107 0.24 -12.35 4.54
N CYS A 108 0.17 -11.29 5.33
CA CYS A 108 -0.56 -11.32 6.59
C CYS A 108 -2.01 -11.70 6.32
N SER A 109 -2.66 -12.31 7.29
CA SER A 109 -4.12 -12.37 7.23
C SER A 109 -4.67 -10.95 7.23
N ILE A 110 -5.87 -10.77 6.70
CA ILE A 110 -6.48 -9.45 6.63
C ILE A 110 -6.58 -8.81 8.02
N ALA A 111 -7.02 -9.59 9.02
CA ALA A 111 -7.15 -9.10 10.37
C ALA A 111 -5.80 -8.68 10.96
N ASN A 112 -4.76 -9.50 10.78
CA ASN A 112 -3.44 -9.18 11.32
C ASN A 112 -2.82 -7.96 10.65
N ALA A 113 -3.00 -7.83 9.35
CA ALA A 113 -2.48 -6.66 8.63
C ALA A 113 -3.05 -5.37 9.22
N TRP A 114 -4.35 -5.33 9.42
CA TRP A 114 -5.00 -4.16 10.01
C TRP A 114 -4.58 -3.93 11.46
N THR A 115 -4.45 -4.99 12.24
CA THR A 115 -4.03 -4.88 13.64
C THR A 115 -2.64 -4.26 13.72
N ILE A 116 -1.70 -4.75 12.93
CA ILE A 116 -0.34 -4.23 12.92
C ILE A 116 -0.32 -2.77 12.46
N PHE A 117 -1.06 -2.48 11.39
CA PHE A 117 -1.10 -1.12 10.86
C PHE A 117 -1.70 -0.14 11.86
N LYS A 118 -2.80 -0.51 12.52
CA LYS A 118 -3.40 0.33 13.55
C LYS A 118 -2.44 0.61 14.70
N ASN A 119 -1.68 -0.40 15.11
CA ASN A 119 -0.71 -0.22 16.18
C ASN A 119 0.37 0.78 15.79
N TYR A 120 0.89 0.70 14.57
CA TYR A 120 1.86 1.68 14.09
C TYR A 120 1.26 3.07 14.02
N SER A 121 0.00 3.19 13.58
CA SER A 121 -0.63 4.50 13.49
C SER A 121 -0.76 5.16 14.86
N LYS A 122 -1.07 4.39 15.89
CA LYS A 122 -1.14 4.90 17.26
C LYS A 122 0.22 5.33 17.78
N MET A 123 1.26 4.57 17.46
CA MET A 123 2.61 4.87 17.93
C MET A 123 3.24 6.06 17.24
N LYS A 124 2.96 6.25 15.95
CA LYS A 124 3.67 7.21 15.13
C LYS A 124 2.88 8.46 14.79
N GLY A 125 1.58 8.36 14.68
CA GLY A 125 0.81 9.49 14.21
C GLY A 125 -0.56 9.59 14.84
N GLY A 126 -0.89 8.72 15.74
CA GLY A 126 -2.23 8.58 16.26
C GLY A 126 -2.52 9.33 17.53
N GLU A 127 -1.64 10.19 17.92
CA GLU A 127 -1.93 10.99 19.10
C GLU A 127 -3.18 11.80 18.96
#